data_094a035a04aeda2d1051995039b8ef45
#
_entry.id   094a035a04aeda2d1051995039b8ef45
#
_cell.length_a   1.000
_cell.length_b   1.000
_cell.length_c   1.000
_cell.angle_alpha   90.00
_cell.angle_beta   90.00
_cell.angle_gamma   90.00
#
_symmetry.space_group_name_H-M   'P 1'
#
loop_
_entity.id
_entity.type
_entity.pdbx_description
1 polymer ?
#
loop_
_entity_poly.entity_id
_entity_poly.type
_entity_poly.pdbx_seq_one_letter_code
_entity_poly.pdbx_strand_id
1 'polypeptide(L)'
;MLTGKRALVTGSTSGIGLAMAKALAGAGADVMLNGFGDADEIEATRKALETEHGVTAHYNGADLSKPDQIEVMMKDAEAKFGGVDILINNAGIQYTANVEDFPPEKWDAVIAINLSSVFH
;
A
#
# COMPACT_ATOMS: atom_id res chain seq x y z
N MET A 1 8.31 -1.02 16.57
CA MET A 1 6.85 -1.17 16.66
C MET A 1 6.28 -1.95 15.49
N LEU A 2 6.50 -1.50 14.27
CA LEU A 2 6.04 -2.23 13.09
C LEU A 2 7.18 -2.89 12.33
N THR A 3 8.31 -3.06 12.96
CA THR A 3 9.48 -3.70 12.34
C THR A 3 9.11 -5.10 11.85
N GLY A 4 9.44 -5.37 10.61
CA GLY A 4 9.09 -6.64 9.97
C GLY A 4 7.69 -6.69 9.37
N LYS A 5 6.87 -5.66 9.58
CA LYS A 5 5.55 -5.56 8.95
C LYS A 5 5.68 -4.92 7.57
N ARG A 6 4.73 -5.25 6.72
CA ARG A 6 4.73 -4.80 5.32
C ARG A 6 3.40 -4.14 5.04
N ALA A 7 3.45 -2.91 4.59
CA ALA A 7 2.26 -2.09 4.39
C ALA A 7 2.10 -1.69 2.92
N LEU A 8 0.89 -1.74 2.44
CA LEU A 8 0.51 -1.19 1.14
C LEU A 8 -0.49 -0.07 1.37
N VAL A 9 -0.17 1.13 0.90
CA VAL A 9 -1.04 2.29 1.07
C VAL A 9 -1.46 2.78 -0.31
N THR A 10 -2.74 2.71 -0.62
CA THR A 10 -3.24 3.22 -1.89
C THR A 10 -3.40 4.74 -1.84
N GLY A 11 -3.22 5.40 -2.98
CA GLY A 11 -3.29 6.86 -3.03
C GLY A 11 -2.24 7.54 -2.17
N SER A 12 -1.03 6.99 -2.11
CA SER A 12 -0.01 7.43 -1.15
C SER A 12 1.09 8.30 -1.75
N THR A 13 0.93 8.77 -2.98
CA THR A 13 1.93 9.65 -3.60
C THR A 13 1.77 11.11 -3.17
N SER A 14 0.67 11.45 -2.50
CA SER A 14 0.44 12.80 -1.99
C SER A 14 -0.60 12.78 -0.88
N GLY A 15 -0.76 13.92 -0.20
CA GLY A 15 -1.83 14.15 0.78
C GLY A 15 -1.83 13.20 1.97
N ILE A 16 -3.02 12.81 2.37
CA ILE A 16 -3.24 11.97 3.55
C ILE A 16 -2.58 10.60 3.38
N GLY A 17 -2.70 10.01 2.20
CA GLY A 17 -2.09 8.70 1.92
C GLY A 17 -0.57 8.73 2.10
N LEU A 18 0.07 9.78 1.64
CA LEU A 18 1.51 9.95 1.84
C LEU A 18 1.86 10.11 3.31
N ALA A 19 1.06 10.89 4.05
CA ALA A 19 1.28 11.05 5.48
C ALA A 19 1.17 9.72 6.23
N MET A 20 0.21 8.88 5.84
CA MET A 20 0.06 7.54 6.42
C MET A 20 1.27 6.66 6.10
N ALA A 21 1.74 6.70 4.86
CA ALA A 21 2.91 5.93 4.44
C ALA A 21 4.15 6.34 5.25
N LYS A 22 4.34 7.64 5.45
CA LYS A 22 5.45 8.15 6.25
C LYS A 22 5.35 7.71 7.71
N ALA A 23 4.15 7.72 8.28
CA ALA A 23 3.94 7.28 9.66
C ALA A 23 4.26 5.80 9.82
N LEU A 24 3.83 4.97 8.87
CA LEU A 24 4.11 3.54 8.90
C LEU A 24 5.61 3.28 8.77
N ALA A 25 6.27 3.96 7.85
CA ALA A 25 7.72 3.82 7.68
C ALA A 25 8.46 4.29 8.93
N GLY A 26 8.02 5.37 9.54
CA GLY A 26 8.59 5.87 10.78
C GLY A 26 8.42 4.90 11.95
N ALA A 27 7.42 4.04 11.90
CA ALA A 27 7.22 2.97 12.88
C ALA A 27 7.99 1.69 12.54
N GLY A 28 8.70 1.66 11.41
CA GLY A 28 9.56 0.55 11.03
C GLY A 28 8.99 -0.39 9.98
N ALA A 29 7.82 -0.10 9.44
CA ALA A 29 7.21 -0.95 8.40
C ALA A 29 7.87 -0.71 7.04
N ASP A 30 8.00 -1.77 6.26
CA ASP A 30 8.26 -1.63 4.84
C ASP A 30 6.99 -1.18 4.14
N VAL A 31 7.10 -0.35 3.12
CA VAL A 31 5.93 0.30 2.53
C VAL A 31 5.94 0.18 1.01
N MET A 32 4.80 -0.16 0.45
CA MET A 32 4.57 -0.01 -0.99
C MET A 32 3.66 1.20 -1.21
N LEU A 33 4.15 2.15 -1.99
CA LEU A 33 3.40 3.32 -2.39
C LEU A 33 2.56 2.99 -3.62
N ASN A 34 1.41 3.63 -3.72
CA ASN A 34 0.54 3.54 -4.89
C ASN A 34 -0.08 4.90 -5.16
N GLY A 35 -0.25 5.24 -6.41
CA GLY A 35 -0.89 6.49 -6.81
C GLY A 35 -0.31 6.99 -8.12
N PHE A 36 -0.77 8.16 -8.53
CA PHE A 36 -0.31 8.80 -9.75
C PHE A 36 0.50 10.05 -9.42
N GLY A 37 1.27 10.52 -10.38
CA GLY A 37 2.05 11.73 -10.23
C GLY A 37 3.30 11.68 -11.10
N ASP A 38 4.15 12.67 -10.90
CA ASP A 38 5.42 12.74 -11.60
C ASP A 38 6.35 11.61 -11.14
N ALA A 39 6.87 10.85 -12.09
CA ALA A 39 7.71 9.69 -11.80
C ALA A 39 8.95 10.06 -10.98
N ASP A 40 9.56 11.20 -11.26
CA ASP A 40 10.75 11.64 -10.54
C ASP A 40 10.43 12.01 -9.10
N GLU A 41 9.29 12.67 -8.87
CA GLU A 41 8.86 13.02 -7.52
C GLU A 41 8.50 11.77 -6.71
N ILE A 42 7.83 10.82 -7.33
CA ILE A 42 7.49 9.55 -6.67
C ILE A 42 8.75 8.81 -6.27
N GLU A 43 9.73 8.75 -7.16
CA GLU A 43 10.99 8.06 -6.87
C GLU A 43 11.77 8.76 -5.75
N ALA A 44 11.76 10.09 -5.74
CA ALA A 44 12.38 10.85 -4.66
C ALA A 44 11.70 10.59 -3.32
N THR A 45 10.38 10.50 -3.31
CA THR A 45 9.61 10.17 -2.11
C THR A 45 9.95 8.77 -1.61
N ARG A 46 9.99 7.81 -2.53
CA ARG A 46 10.31 6.42 -2.20
C ARG A 46 11.70 6.33 -1.56
N LYS A 47 12.67 6.96 -2.16
CA LYS A 47 14.05 6.97 -1.64
C LYS A 47 14.16 7.67 -0.29
N ALA A 48 13.40 8.74 -0.11
CA ALA A 48 13.40 9.46 1.16
C ALA A 48 12.87 8.58 2.30
N LEU A 49 11.84 7.79 2.04
CA LEU A 49 11.34 6.85 3.04
C LEU A 49 12.41 5.86 3.45
N GLU A 50 13.15 5.32 2.47
CA GLU A 50 14.23 4.38 2.76
C GLU A 50 15.35 5.03 3.55
N THR A 51 15.75 6.23 3.15
CA THR A 51 16.87 6.93 3.77
C THR A 51 16.54 7.42 5.18
N GLU A 52 15.34 7.99 5.36
CA GLU A 52 14.96 8.59 6.64
C GLU A 52 14.61 7.55 7.70
N HIS A 53 14.05 6.42 7.29
CA HIS A 53 13.49 5.45 8.23
C HIS A 53 14.19 4.10 8.23
N GLY A 54 15.09 3.87 7.28
CA GLY A 54 15.82 2.61 7.19
C GLY A 54 14.97 1.42 6.82
N VAL A 55 13.85 1.65 6.13
CA VAL A 55 12.94 0.60 5.67
C VAL A 55 13.08 0.40 4.18
N THR A 56 12.45 -0.66 3.66
CA THR A 56 12.34 -0.89 2.23
C THR A 56 11.07 -0.23 1.72
N ALA A 57 11.17 0.55 0.65
CA ALA A 57 10.01 1.18 0.03
C ALA A 57 9.97 0.84 -1.46
N HIS A 58 8.78 0.47 -1.93
CA HIS A 58 8.51 0.19 -3.33
C HIS A 58 7.36 1.06 -3.82
N TYR A 59 7.15 1.08 -5.12
CA TYR A 59 6.04 1.79 -5.75
C TYR A 59 5.40 0.89 -6.80
N ASN A 60 4.07 0.92 -6.87
CA ASN A 60 3.31 0.28 -7.92
C ASN A 60 2.21 1.24 -8.37
N GLY A 61 2.17 1.55 -9.66
CA GLY A 61 1.24 2.55 -10.22
C GLY A 61 -0.09 1.99 -10.68
N ALA A 62 -0.57 0.91 -10.10
CA ALA A 62 -1.84 0.31 -10.48
C ALA A 62 -2.98 1.32 -10.48
N ASP A 63 -3.81 1.27 -11.51
CA ASP A 63 -5.04 2.03 -11.59
C ASP A 63 -6.12 1.26 -10.86
N LEU A 64 -6.59 1.81 -9.75
CA LEU A 64 -7.52 1.11 -8.87
C LEU A 64 -8.94 1.01 -9.44
N SER A 65 -9.20 1.68 -10.56
CA SER A 65 -10.45 1.50 -11.27
C SER A 65 -10.45 0.20 -12.09
N LYS A 66 -9.31 -0.47 -12.19
CA LYS A 66 -9.13 -1.69 -12.98
C LYS A 66 -8.78 -2.87 -12.08
N PRO A 67 -9.72 -3.80 -11.86
CA PRO A 67 -9.49 -4.92 -10.93
C PRO A 67 -8.28 -5.78 -11.27
N ASP A 68 -7.98 -5.98 -12.54
CA ASP A 68 -6.83 -6.76 -12.95
C ASP A 68 -5.51 -6.08 -12.56
N GLN A 69 -5.46 -4.75 -12.57
CA GLN A 69 -4.27 -4.03 -12.10
C GLN A 69 -4.11 -4.10 -10.60
N ILE A 70 -5.21 -4.11 -9.86
CA ILE A 70 -5.17 -4.30 -8.41
C ILE A 70 -4.57 -5.67 -8.08
N GLU A 71 -5.02 -6.70 -8.79
CA GLU A 71 -4.51 -8.04 -8.58
C GLU A 71 -3.01 -8.12 -8.87
N VAL A 72 -2.55 -7.50 -9.95
CA VAL A 72 -1.12 -7.45 -10.29
C VAL A 72 -0.34 -6.72 -9.19
N MET A 73 -0.88 -5.62 -8.67
CA MET A 73 -0.23 -4.88 -7.59
C MET A 73 -0.07 -5.74 -6.34
N MET A 74 -1.08 -6.50 -5.98
CA MET A 74 -1.00 -7.37 -4.81
C MET A 74 0.02 -8.48 -5.01
N LYS A 75 0.09 -9.04 -6.21
CA LYS A 75 1.11 -10.05 -6.55
C LYS A 75 2.50 -9.44 -6.50
N ASP A 76 2.65 -8.21 -6.95
CA ASP A 76 3.92 -7.49 -6.90
C ASP A 76 4.37 -7.28 -5.45
N ALA A 77 3.46 -6.86 -4.59
CA ALA A 77 3.76 -6.70 -3.17
C ALA A 77 4.16 -8.02 -2.52
N GLU A 78 3.45 -9.10 -2.86
CA GLU A 78 3.77 -10.42 -2.35
C GLU A 78 5.15 -10.88 -2.81
N ALA A 79 5.49 -10.63 -4.08
CA ALA A 79 6.79 -11.01 -4.62
C ALA A 79 7.93 -10.23 -3.98
N LYS A 80 7.74 -8.94 -3.72
CA LYS A 80 8.80 -8.06 -3.19
C LYS A 80 8.95 -8.14 -1.68
N PHE A 81 7.84 -8.29 -0.97
CA PHE A 81 7.84 -8.28 0.49
C PHE A 81 7.57 -9.65 1.12
N GLY A 82 7.09 -10.61 0.33
CA GLY A 82 6.65 -11.88 0.87
C GLY A 82 5.23 -11.86 1.41
N GLY A 83 4.53 -10.75 1.27
CA GLY A 83 3.14 -10.61 1.71
C GLY A 83 2.82 -9.17 2.08
N VAL A 84 1.59 -8.95 2.53
CA VAL A 84 1.14 -7.65 3.00
C VAL A 84 0.44 -7.85 4.35
N ASP A 85 0.93 -7.17 5.37
CA ASP A 85 0.36 -7.25 6.72
C ASP A 85 -0.66 -6.15 6.97
N ILE A 86 -0.47 -4.99 6.33
CA ILE A 86 -1.31 -3.82 6.53
C ILE A 86 -1.68 -3.27 5.16
N LEU A 87 -2.99 -3.13 4.92
CA LEU A 87 -3.49 -2.49 3.71
C LEU A 87 -4.29 -1.26 4.11
N ILE A 88 -3.86 -0.09 3.68
CA ILE A 88 -4.61 1.14 3.88
C ILE A 88 -5.19 1.57 2.55
N ASN A 89 -6.50 1.53 2.43
CA ASN A 89 -7.19 1.92 1.22
C ASN A 89 -7.65 3.37 1.33
N ASN A 90 -6.81 4.27 0.84
CA ASN A 90 -7.05 5.70 0.90
C ASN A 90 -7.52 6.29 -0.44
N ALA A 91 -7.35 5.56 -1.53
CA ALA A 91 -7.48 6.14 -2.87
C ALA A 91 -8.92 6.30 -3.36
N GLY A 92 -9.88 5.60 -2.82
CA GLY A 92 -11.25 5.73 -3.27
C GLY A 92 -12.13 4.59 -2.84
N ILE A 93 -13.41 4.79 -3.09
CA ILE A 93 -14.46 3.91 -2.57
C ILE A 93 -14.84 2.76 -3.49
N GLN A 94 -14.62 2.92 -4.80
CA GLN A 94 -14.95 1.86 -5.76
C GLN A 94 -14.15 0.60 -5.50
N TYR A 95 -13.11 0.75 -4.78
CA TYR A 95 -12.20 -0.31 -4.41
C TYR A 95 -12.87 -1.40 -3.59
N THR A 96 -13.81 -1.02 -2.74
CA THR A 96 -14.45 -1.98 -1.85
C THR A 96 -15.24 -3.04 -2.60
N ALA A 97 -15.80 -2.70 -3.76
CA ALA A 97 -16.55 -3.66 -4.55
C ALA A 97 -15.66 -4.78 -5.11
N ASN A 98 -14.38 -4.51 -5.28
CA ASN A 98 -13.45 -5.45 -5.88
C ASN A 98 -12.78 -6.37 -4.87
N VAL A 99 -12.83 -6.05 -3.60
CA VAL A 99 -12.19 -6.85 -2.56
C VAL A 99 -12.80 -8.25 -2.50
N GLU A 100 -14.08 -8.37 -2.75
CA GLU A 100 -14.77 -9.65 -2.73
C GLU A 100 -14.29 -10.62 -3.82
N ASP A 101 -13.68 -10.09 -4.87
CA ASP A 101 -13.19 -10.89 -5.99
C ASP A 101 -11.82 -11.51 -5.71
N PHE A 102 -11.16 -11.12 -4.63
CA PHE A 102 -9.85 -11.65 -4.32
C PHE A 102 -9.95 -12.96 -3.53
N PRO A 103 -9.03 -13.90 -3.76
CA PRO A 103 -9.01 -15.14 -3.00
C PRO A 103 -8.88 -14.86 -1.50
N PRO A 104 -9.75 -15.44 -0.67
CA PRO A 104 -9.73 -15.16 0.77
C PRO A 104 -8.39 -15.45 1.42
N GLU A 105 -7.71 -16.50 1.01
CA GLU A 105 -6.45 -16.90 1.62
C GLU A 105 -5.34 -15.87 1.48
N LYS A 106 -5.47 -14.94 0.53
CA LYS A 106 -4.46 -13.90 0.34
C LYS A 106 -4.71 -12.68 1.20
N TRP A 107 -5.89 -12.60 1.79
CA TRP A 107 -6.34 -11.39 2.46
C TRP A 107 -6.62 -11.56 3.94
N ASP A 108 -6.59 -12.78 4.45
CA ASP A 108 -7.07 -13.06 5.79
C ASP A 108 -6.50 -12.15 6.88
N ALA A 109 -5.20 -11.97 6.90
CA ALA A 109 -4.56 -11.15 7.91
C ALA A 109 -4.71 -9.65 7.65
N VAL A 110 -4.85 -9.27 6.38
CA VAL A 110 -4.80 -7.88 5.95
C VAL A 110 -6.15 -7.20 6.06
N ILE A 111 -7.19 -7.90 5.66
CA ILE A 111 -8.52 -7.33 5.55
C ILE A 111 -9.13 -6.98 6.91
N ALA A 112 -8.84 -7.76 7.92
CA ALA A 112 -9.43 -7.56 9.25
C ALA A 112 -9.20 -6.15 9.79
N ILE A 113 -8.08 -5.53 9.45
CA ILE A 113 -7.76 -4.20 9.94
C ILE A 113 -8.30 -3.11 9.02
N ASN A 114 -8.24 -3.33 7.73
CA ASN A 114 -8.39 -2.24 6.76
C ASN A 114 -9.77 -2.05 6.19
N LEU A 115 -10.52 -3.12 5.98
CA LEU A 115 -11.87 -2.97 5.47
C LEU A 115 -12.77 -2.26 6.48
N SER A 116 -12.53 -2.46 7.76
CA SER A 116 -13.27 -1.74 8.79
C SER A 116 -13.14 -0.24 8.62
N SER A 117 -11.94 0.27 8.35
CA SER A 117 -11.76 1.71 8.18
C SER A 117 -12.28 2.21 6.85
N VAL A 118 -12.31 1.38 5.83
CA VAL A 118 -12.86 1.76 4.53
C VAL A 118 -14.39 1.88 4.56
N PHE A 119 -15.07 1.00 5.29
CA PHE A 119 -16.53 0.97 5.34
C PHE A 119 -17.11 1.90 6.41
N HIS A 120 -16.31 2.46 7.25
CA HIS A 120 -16.71 3.40 8.28
C HIS A 120 -16.39 4.83 7.89
#